data_ff396da0f2f8fbe9aba716fa5d424d69
#
_entry.id   ff396da0f2f8fbe9aba716fa5d424d69
#
_cell.length_a   1.000
_cell.length_b   1.000
_cell.length_c   1.000
_cell.angle_alpha   90.00
_cell.angle_beta   90.00
_cell.angle_gamma   90.00
#
_symmetry.space_group_name_H-M   'P 1'
#
loop_
_entity.id
_entity.type
_entity.pdbx_description
1 polymer ?
#
loop_
_entity_poly.entity_id
_entity_poly.type
_entity_poly.pdbx_seq_one_letter_code
_entity_poly.pdbx_strand_id
1 'polypeptide(L)'
;NNGNIIVASFNANLTGLGGGAAVVFASGFLDPSANQNGAAFGLFAALPNGTVVELPAVLPTARLQVIHNAADPLANEVDVYVNGDLLLDNFAFRTATPFVTVPAGVTLNIGVAPSTSTSANDTIKNIPVVLENGKTYVAVANGVVGSGFSPNPDGRSIAFTLFAKDGIQESGMYGSKVDFVVLH
;
A
#
# COMPACT_ATOMS: atom_id res chain seq x y z
N ASN A 1 8.97 27.60 7.39
CA ASN A 1 9.51 26.45 8.14
C ASN A 1 8.41 25.84 9.02
N ASN A 2 7.61 24.96 8.48
CA ASN A 2 6.66 24.14 9.26
C ASN A 2 7.39 22.89 9.80
N GLY A 3 8.42 23.11 10.64
CA GLY A 3 9.14 22.06 11.37
C GLY A 3 9.22 20.72 10.63
N ASN A 4 10.32 20.40 10.00
CA ASN A 4 10.70 19.07 9.42
C ASN A 4 9.59 18.19 8.76
N ILE A 5 8.47 18.78 8.32
CA ILE A 5 7.48 18.02 7.55
C ILE A 5 7.97 17.95 6.10
N ILE A 6 8.29 16.74 5.67
CA ILE A 6 8.60 16.49 4.25
C ILE A 6 7.29 16.60 3.47
N VAL A 7 7.21 17.59 2.59
CA VAL A 7 6.03 17.83 1.74
C VAL A 7 6.05 16.92 0.51
N ALA A 8 7.22 16.73 -0.10
CA ALA A 8 7.44 15.85 -1.23
C ALA A 8 8.93 15.48 -1.34
N SER A 9 9.20 14.34 -1.95
CA SER A 9 10.56 13.88 -2.28
C SER A 9 10.67 13.69 -3.78
N PHE A 10 11.84 13.97 -4.34
CA PHE A 10 12.09 13.89 -5.78
C PHE A 10 13.39 13.17 -6.07
N ASN A 11 13.44 12.45 -7.18
CA ASN A 11 14.66 11.82 -7.68
C ASN A 11 15.38 12.74 -8.68
N ALA A 12 16.65 13.03 -8.42
CA ALA A 12 17.54 13.67 -9.39
C ALA A 12 18.55 12.64 -9.88
N ASN A 13 18.40 12.15 -11.12
CA ASN A 13 19.43 11.32 -11.73
C ASN A 13 20.52 12.22 -12.30
N LEU A 14 21.65 12.28 -11.61
CA LEU A 14 22.82 13.08 -11.98
C LEU A 14 23.86 12.30 -12.80
N THR A 15 23.54 11.07 -13.20
CA THR A 15 24.43 10.21 -14.01
C THR A 15 24.70 10.89 -15.36
N GLY A 16 25.94 11.04 -15.73
CA GLY A 16 26.36 11.68 -17.00
C GLY A 16 26.38 13.21 -16.99
N LEU A 17 26.06 13.85 -15.86
CA LEU A 17 26.08 15.31 -15.71
C LEU A 17 27.43 15.84 -15.14
N GLY A 18 28.47 15.01 -15.08
CA GLY A 18 29.81 15.43 -14.63
C GLY A 18 30.31 16.64 -15.43
N GLY A 19 30.70 17.74 -14.74
CA GLY A 19 31.06 19.00 -15.34
C GLY A 19 29.91 19.90 -15.82
N GLY A 20 28.67 19.43 -15.67
CA GLY A 20 27.45 20.20 -15.96
C GLY A 20 27.03 21.13 -14.83
N ALA A 21 26.12 22.06 -15.13
CA ALA A 21 25.45 22.91 -14.16
C ALA A 21 23.92 22.89 -14.41
N ALA A 22 23.14 23.06 -13.35
CA ALA A 22 21.69 23.23 -13.45
C ALA A 22 21.19 24.08 -12.29
N VAL A 23 20.06 24.76 -12.49
CA VAL A 23 19.32 25.43 -11.42
C VAL A 23 18.08 24.61 -11.11
N VAL A 24 17.97 24.13 -9.87
CA VAL A 24 16.76 23.42 -9.42
C VAL A 24 15.81 24.43 -8.80
N PHE A 25 14.54 24.38 -9.20
CA PHE A 25 13.50 25.26 -8.70
C PHE A 25 12.20 24.50 -8.48
N ALA A 26 11.41 24.96 -7.49
CA ALA A 26 10.08 24.46 -7.20
C ALA A 26 9.05 25.32 -7.92
N SER A 27 8.00 24.70 -8.44
CA SER A 27 6.90 25.38 -9.12
C SER A 27 5.58 24.65 -8.94
N GLY A 28 4.47 25.36 -9.04
CA GLY A 28 3.13 24.80 -8.94
C GLY A 28 2.52 24.84 -7.55
N PHE A 29 1.28 24.35 -7.45
CA PHE A 29 0.46 24.37 -6.24
C PHE A 29 0.41 22.99 -5.57
N LEU A 30 0.57 22.95 -4.23
CA LEU A 30 0.40 21.71 -3.45
C LEU A 30 -1.03 21.18 -3.50
N ASP A 31 -2.00 22.08 -3.59
CA ASP A 31 -3.40 21.76 -3.83
C ASP A 31 -3.90 22.52 -5.06
N PRO A 32 -3.82 21.93 -6.25
CA PRO A 32 -4.36 22.53 -7.47
C PRO A 32 -5.85 22.84 -7.40
N SER A 33 -6.64 22.00 -6.72
CA SER A 33 -8.09 22.15 -6.67
C SER A 33 -8.53 23.43 -5.93
N ALA A 34 -7.78 23.80 -4.90
CA ALA A 34 -7.96 25.07 -4.17
C ALA A 34 -7.38 26.29 -4.92
N ASN A 35 -6.67 26.08 -6.05
CA ASN A 35 -5.95 27.10 -6.79
C ASN A 35 -6.31 27.07 -8.28
N GLN A 36 -7.59 27.14 -8.60
CA GLN A 36 -8.16 27.21 -9.95
C GLN A 36 -7.72 26.06 -10.89
N ASN A 37 -7.41 24.90 -10.34
CA ASN A 37 -6.83 23.76 -11.03
C ASN A 37 -5.52 24.10 -11.79
N GLY A 38 -4.73 25.03 -11.23
CA GLY A 38 -3.41 25.36 -11.76
C GLY A 38 -2.44 24.16 -11.70
N ALA A 39 -1.25 24.35 -12.27
CA ALA A 39 -0.25 23.27 -12.32
C ALA A 39 0.08 22.72 -10.92
N ALA A 40 0.20 21.39 -10.82
CA ALA A 40 0.59 20.71 -9.59
C ALA A 40 2.04 21.05 -9.22
N PHE A 41 2.32 21.01 -7.92
CA PHE A 41 3.65 21.23 -7.37
C PHE A 41 4.66 20.20 -7.89
N GLY A 42 5.80 20.67 -8.36
CA GLY A 42 6.91 19.85 -8.83
C GLY A 42 8.26 20.52 -8.60
N LEU A 43 9.33 19.75 -8.72
CA LEU A 43 10.70 20.24 -8.84
C LEU A 43 11.16 20.12 -10.29
N PHE A 44 11.86 21.14 -10.75
CA PHE A 44 12.34 21.25 -12.11
C PHE A 44 13.83 21.64 -12.12
N ALA A 45 14.54 21.17 -13.12
CA ALA A 45 15.94 21.53 -13.36
C ALA A 45 16.04 22.33 -14.67
N ALA A 46 16.48 23.58 -14.60
CA ALA A 46 16.83 24.38 -15.76
C ALA A 46 18.30 24.14 -16.11
N LEU A 47 18.55 23.70 -17.34
CA LEU A 47 19.88 23.45 -17.89
C LEU A 47 20.46 24.71 -18.56
N PRO A 48 21.78 24.81 -18.75
CA PRO A 48 22.42 25.99 -19.37
C PRO A 48 21.93 26.30 -20.79
N ASN A 49 21.43 25.31 -21.50
CA ASN A 49 20.87 25.47 -22.86
C ASN A 49 19.40 25.96 -22.87
N GLY A 50 18.82 26.28 -21.68
CA GLY A 50 17.44 26.71 -21.54
C GLY A 50 16.41 25.57 -21.45
N THR A 51 16.83 24.32 -21.56
CA THR A 51 15.93 23.17 -21.36
C THR A 51 15.51 23.08 -19.90
N VAL A 52 14.21 22.87 -19.64
CA VAL A 52 13.68 22.59 -18.30
C VAL A 52 13.22 21.13 -18.25
N VAL A 53 13.72 20.39 -17.27
CA VAL A 53 13.38 18.99 -17.04
C VAL A 53 12.68 18.87 -15.69
N GLU A 54 11.54 18.18 -15.67
CA GLU A 54 10.86 17.85 -14.42
C GLU A 54 11.59 16.70 -13.70
N LEU A 55 11.79 16.85 -12.40
CA LEU A 55 12.36 15.80 -11.56
C LEU A 55 11.22 14.90 -11.08
N PRO A 56 11.28 13.56 -11.31
CA PRO A 56 10.20 12.68 -10.93
C PRO A 56 9.99 12.64 -9.43
N ALA A 57 8.74 12.76 -8.99
CA ALA A 57 8.36 12.63 -7.59
C ALA A 57 8.58 11.20 -7.10
N VAL A 58 9.11 11.06 -5.89
CA VAL A 58 9.17 9.78 -5.17
C VAL A 58 7.89 9.64 -4.35
N LEU A 59 7.02 8.76 -4.79
CA LEU A 59 5.78 8.48 -4.06
C LEU A 59 6.09 7.63 -2.82
N PRO A 60 5.45 7.93 -1.67
CA PRO A 60 5.57 7.09 -0.49
C PRO A 60 5.06 5.68 -0.78
N THR A 61 5.82 4.67 -0.36
CA THR A 61 5.46 3.27 -0.55
C THR A 61 5.71 2.45 0.71
N ALA A 62 4.97 1.35 0.85
CA ALA A 62 5.18 0.32 1.85
C ALA A 62 5.30 -1.04 1.17
N ARG A 63 5.84 -2.01 1.91
CA ARG A 63 5.87 -3.42 1.49
C ARG A 63 4.73 -4.14 2.19
N LEU A 64 3.99 -4.97 1.48
CA LEU A 64 2.82 -5.67 2.00
C LEU A 64 2.79 -7.12 1.52
N GLN A 65 2.60 -8.05 2.46
CA GLN A 65 2.19 -9.42 2.20
C GLN A 65 0.78 -9.62 2.77
N VAL A 66 -0.08 -10.30 2.02
CA VAL A 66 -1.44 -10.66 2.48
C VAL A 66 -1.50 -12.17 2.73
N ILE A 67 -2.07 -12.57 3.87
CA ILE A 67 -2.31 -13.97 4.23
C ILE A 67 -3.80 -14.17 4.37
N HIS A 68 -4.35 -15.16 3.66
CA HIS A 68 -5.73 -15.57 3.80
C HIS A 68 -5.87 -16.65 4.88
N ASN A 69 -6.39 -16.25 6.05
CA ASN A 69 -6.59 -17.12 7.21
C ASN A 69 -8.05 -17.19 7.67
N ALA A 70 -9.01 -16.75 6.86
CA ALA A 70 -10.42 -16.85 7.18
C ALA A 70 -10.94 -18.27 6.89
N ALA A 71 -11.26 -19.04 7.93
CA ALA A 71 -11.65 -20.46 7.84
C ALA A 71 -13.13 -20.66 7.50
N ASP A 72 -13.85 -19.60 7.10
CA ASP A 72 -15.25 -19.67 6.68
C ASP A 72 -15.34 -20.38 5.32
N PRO A 73 -16.15 -21.45 5.19
CA PRO A 73 -16.36 -22.09 3.89
C PRO A 73 -16.89 -21.15 2.79
N LEU A 74 -17.63 -20.09 3.15
CA LEU A 74 -18.11 -19.08 2.22
C LEU A 74 -17.00 -18.13 1.74
N ALA A 75 -15.85 -18.12 2.42
CA ALA A 75 -14.68 -17.36 2.07
C ALA A 75 -13.49 -18.27 1.73
N ASN A 76 -13.71 -19.52 1.32
CA ASN A 76 -12.65 -20.46 0.99
C ASN A 76 -11.76 -19.96 -0.18
N GLU A 77 -12.37 -19.25 -1.12
CA GLU A 77 -11.70 -18.50 -2.18
C GLU A 77 -12.37 -17.13 -2.29
N VAL A 78 -11.57 -16.09 -2.38
CA VAL A 78 -12.05 -14.70 -2.46
C VAL A 78 -11.29 -13.94 -3.53
N ASP A 79 -11.94 -12.93 -4.09
CA ASP A 79 -11.30 -11.91 -4.89
C ASP A 79 -11.00 -10.70 -4.00
N VAL A 80 -9.84 -10.09 -4.20
CA VAL A 80 -9.42 -8.91 -3.44
C VAL A 80 -9.25 -7.73 -4.37
N TYR A 81 -9.98 -6.67 -4.10
CA TYR A 81 -9.91 -5.40 -4.81
C TYR A 81 -9.18 -4.35 -3.94
N VAL A 82 -8.42 -3.48 -4.58
CA VAL A 82 -7.81 -2.32 -3.93
C VAL A 82 -8.21 -1.07 -4.69
N ASN A 83 -8.90 -0.15 -4.01
CA ASN A 83 -9.45 1.08 -4.59
C ASN A 83 -10.33 0.85 -5.83
N GLY A 84 -10.96 -0.32 -5.95
CA GLY A 84 -11.81 -0.70 -7.07
C GLY A 84 -11.15 -1.56 -8.14
N ASP A 85 -9.82 -1.69 -8.13
CA ASP A 85 -9.07 -2.53 -9.06
C ASP A 85 -8.87 -3.93 -8.49
N LEU A 86 -9.04 -4.97 -9.31
CA LEU A 86 -8.79 -6.36 -8.92
C LEU A 86 -7.29 -6.58 -8.70
N LEU A 87 -6.92 -6.93 -7.46
CA LEU A 87 -5.55 -7.23 -7.08
C LEU A 87 -5.26 -8.73 -7.06
N LEU A 88 -6.16 -9.51 -6.47
CA LEU A 88 -6.05 -10.97 -6.37
C LEU A 88 -7.35 -11.60 -6.85
N ASP A 89 -7.23 -12.58 -7.74
CA ASP A 89 -8.30 -13.40 -8.26
C ASP A 89 -8.20 -14.81 -7.66
N ASN A 90 -9.30 -15.35 -7.15
CA ASN A 90 -9.38 -16.68 -6.56
C ASN A 90 -8.34 -16.95 -5.45
N PHE A 91 -8.17 -15.98 -4.54
CA PHE A 91 -7.21 -16.08 -3.45
C PHE A 91 -7.71 -17.09 -2.39
N ALA A 92 -7.05 -18.26 -2.36
CA ALA A 92 -7.49 -19.40 -1.57
C ALA A 92 -7.13 -19.30 -0.09
N PHE A 93 -7.95 -19.89 0.77
CA PHE A 93 -7.67 -20.07 2.19
C PHE A 93 -6.33 -20.77 2.42
N ARG A 94 -5.57 -20.32 3.44
CA ARG A 94 -4.20 -20.79 3.77
C ARG A 94 -3.16 -20.53 2.71
N THR A 95 -3.35 -19.50 1.89
CA THR A 95 -2.32 -19.00 0.99
C THR A 95 -1.84 -17.61 1.40
N ALA A 96 -0.70 -17.21 0.88
CA ALA A 96 -0.11 -15.90 1.08
C ALA A 96 0.41 -15.36 -0.25
N THR A 97 0.37 -14.04 -0.41
CA THR A 97 1.03 -13.37 -1.54
C THR A 97 2.55 -13.30 -1.31
N PRO A 98 3.37 -13.10 -2.35
CA PRO A 98 4.68 -12.51 -2.14
C PRO A 98 4.54 -11.11 -1.52
N PHE A 99 5.65 -10.55 -1.02
CA PHE A 99 5.66 -9.13 -0.67
C PHE A 99 5.58 -8.27 -1.92
N VAL A 100 4.65 -7.32 -1.92
CA VAL A 100 4.43 -6.37 -3.03
C VAL A 100 4.61 -4.94 -2.54
N THR A 101 5.00 -4.05 -3.44
CA THR A 101 5.06 -2.61 -3.14
C THR A 101 3.68 -2.01 -3.36
N VAL A 102 3.20 -1.29 -2.36
CA VAL A 102 1.89 -0.60 -2.39
C VAL A 102 2.05 0.87 -2.00
N PRO A 103 1.14 1.76 -2.41
CA PRO A 103 1.13 3.15 -1.94
C PRO A 103 1.06 3.24 -0.42
N ALA A 104 1.75 4.24 0.15
CA ALA A 104 1.71 4.55 1.58
C ALA A 104 1.27 6.00 1.82
N GLY A 105 0.84 6.30 3.05
CA GLY A 105 0.36 7.64 3.41
C GLY A 105 -1.01 8.01 2.85
N VAL A 106 -1.64 7.11 2.11
CA VAL A 106 -2.99 7.26 1.55
C VAL A 106 -3.89 6.12 2.02
N THR A 107 -5.20 6.34 2.01
CA THR A 107 -6.15 5.29 2.34
C THR A 107 -6.26 4.31 1.17
N LEU A 108 -5.97 3.04 1.44
CA LEU A 108 -6.24 1.91 0.56
C LEU A 108 -7.57 1.28 1.00
N ASN A 109 -8.56 1.27 0.13
CA ASN A 109 -9.83 0.58 0.38
C ASN A 109 -9.70 -0.86 -0.11
N ILE A 110 -9.54 -1.79 0.82
CA ILE A 110 -9.43 -3.22 0.53
C ILE A 110 -10.85 -3.79 0.47
N GLY A 111 -11.29 -4.17 -0.72
CA GLY A 111 -12.55 -4.86 -0.95
C GLY A 111 -12.34 -6.36 -1.01
N VAL A 112 -13.16 -7.13 -0.29
CA VAL A 112 -13.19 -8.60 -0.39
C VAL A 112 -14.50 -9.02 -1.00
N ALA A 113 -14.46 -9.84 -2.03
CA ALA A 113 -15.60 -10.32 -2.79
C ALA A 113 -15.57 -11.86 -2.91
N PRO A 114 -16.68 -12.51 -3.24
CA PRO A 114 -16.67 -13.92 -3.62
C PRO A 114 -15.78 -14.15 -4.85
N SER A 115 -15.20 -15.34 -4.98
CA SER A 115 -14.38 -15.73 -6.15
C SER A 115 -15.12 -15.76 -7.49
N THR A 116 -16.42 -15.52 -7.47
CA THR A 116 -17.28 -15.37 -8.65
C THR A 116 -17.55 -13.92 -9.01
N SER A 117 -16.87 -12.98 -8.34
CA SER A 117 -17.10 -11.55 -8.56
C SER A 117 -16.68 -11.14 -9.98
N THR A 118 -17.36 -10.14 -10.51
CA THR A 118 -17.05 -9.58 -11.84
C THR A 118 -16.57 -8.14 -11.76
N SER A 119 -16.72 -7.53 -10.59
CA SER A 119 -16.32 -6.15 -10.33
C SER A 119 -16.21 -5.86 -8.83
N ALA A 120 -15.62 -4.73 -8.49
CA ALA A 120 -15.55 -4.23 -7.10
C ALA A 120 -16.95 -3.94 -6.49
N ASN A 121 -18.02 -3.87 -7.28
CA ASN A 121 -19.39 -3.71 -6.77
C ASN A 121 -19.89 -4.98 -6.06
N ASP A 122 -19.25 -6.12 -6.31
CA ASP A 122 -19.59 -7.41 -5.71
C ASP A 122 -18.94 -7.59 -4.32
N THR A 123 -18.21 -6.59 -3.83
CA THR A 123 -17.53 -6.67 -2.52
C THR A 123 -18.53 -6.79 -1.38
N ILE A 124 -18.30 -7.80 -0.54
CA ILE A 124 -19.09 -8.10 0.68
C ILE A 124 -18.50 -7.40 1.90
N LYS A 125 -17.24 -7.00 1.84
CA LYS A 125 -16.55 -6.29 2.92
C LYS A 125 -15.54 -5.31 2.34
N ASN A 126 -15.58 -4.06 2.82
CA ASN A 126 -14.59 -3.04 2.54
C ASN A 126 -13.87 -2.64 3.83
N ILE A 127 -12.54 -2.62 3.79
CA ILE A 127 -11.68 -2.35 4.94
C ILE A 127 -10.69 -1.25 4.53
N PRO A 128 -10.82 -0.03 5.06
CA PRO A 128 -9.85 1.02 4.82
C PRO A 128 -8.57 0.76 5.62
N VAL A 129 -7.41 0.87 4.97
CA VAL A 129 -6.09 0.69 5.56
C VAL A 129 -5.20 1.85 5.16
N VAL A 130 -4.43 2.40 6.10
CA VAL A 130 -3.36 3.37 5.83
C VAL A 130 -2.04 2.75 6.25
N LEU A 131 -1.09 2.66 5.33
CA LEU A 131 0.25 2.14 5.57
C LEU A 131 1.24 3.29 5.66
N GLU A 132 2.25 3.17 6.51
CA GLU A 132 3.29 4.18 6.66
C GLU A 132 4.42 3.96 5.65
N ASN A 133 4.99 5.07 5.16
CA ASN A 133 6.07 5.04 4.20
C ASN A 133 7.29 4.27 4.73
N GLY A 134 7.87 3.42 3.89
CA GLY A 134 9.08 2.65 4.16
C GLY A 134 8.91 1.48 5.13
N LYS A 135 7.69 1.20 5.59
CA LYS A 135 7.41 0.05 6.45
C LYS A 135 7.06 -1.21 5.67
N THR A 136 7.30 -2.36 6.29
CA THR A 136 6.93 -3.68 5.79
C THR A 136 5.84 -4.27 6.67
N TYR A 137 4.75 -4.72 6.07
CA TYR A 137 3.56 -5.23 6.72
C TYR A 137 3.22 -6.65 6.28
N VAL A 138 2.63 -7.39 7.21
CA VAL A 138 1.79 -8.55 6.91
C VAL A 138 0.36 -8.19 7.28
N ALA A 139 -0.57 -8.38 6.34
CA ALA A 139 -1.99 -8.27 6.58
C ALA A 139 -2.64 -9.66 6.59
N VAL A 140 -3.28 -10.02 7.69
CA VAL A 140 -3.94 -11.33 7.85
C VAL A 140 -5.43 -11.14 7.77
N ALA A 141 -6.07 -11.70 6.74
CA ALA A 141 -7.51 -11.79 6.63
C ALA A 141 -8.00 -12.94 7.51
N ASN A 142 -8.85 -12.65 8.50
CA ASN A 142 -9.34 -13.62 9.48
C ASN A 142 -10.82 -13.37 9.83
N GLY A 143 -11.43 -14.33 10.49
CA GLY A 143 -12.84 -14.28 10.90
C GLY A 143 -13.79 -14.93 9.90
N VAL A 144 -15.09 -14.67 10.05
CA VAL A 144 -16.15 -15.29 9.26
C VAL A 144 -17.07 -14.23 8.64
N VAL A 145 -17.55 -14.51 7.43
CA VAL A 145 -18.53 -13.68 6.69
C VAL A 145 -19.94 -14.22 6.81
N GLY A 146 -20.08 -15.55 7.01
CA GLY A 146 -21.34 -16.23 7.15
C GLY A 146 -21.95 -16.14 8.55
N SER A 147 -23.10 -16.75 8.71
CA SER A 147 -23.82 -16.91 9.99
C SER A 147 -23.78 -18.36 10.47
N GLY A 148 -24.19 -18.60 11.73
CA GLY A 148 -24.30 -19.96 12.29
C GLY A 148 -23.00 -20.47 12.94
N PHE A 149 -21.99 -19.64 13.05
CA PHE A 149 -20.76 -19.95 13.79
C PHE A 149 -20.95 -19.73 15.29
N SER A 150 -20.31 -20.57 16.10
CA SER A 150 -20.28 -20.39 17.55
C SER A 150 -19.53 -19.11 17.90
N PRO A 151 -20.01 -18.33 18.90
CA PRO A 151 -19.28 -17.14 19.34
C PRO A 151 -17.92 -17.52 19.94
N ASN A 152 -16.97 -16.59 19.86
CA ASN A 152 -15.69 -16.75 20.53
C ASN A 152 -15.92 -16.84 22.05
N PRO A 153 -15.35 -17.85 22.75
CA PRO A 153 -15.54 -18.02 24.20
C PRO A 153 -15.11 -16.80 25.03
N ASP A 154 -14.15 -16.03 24.56
CA ASP A 154 -13.67 -14.81 25.22
C ASP A 154 -14.51 -13.56 24.86
N GLY A 155 -15.61 -13.71 24.13
CA GLY A 155 -16.49 -12.62 23.72
C GLY A 155 -15.91 -11.69 22.64
N ARG A 156 -14.81 -12.06 21.99
CA ARG A 156 -14.22 -11.29 20.89
C ARG A 156 -15.06 -11.46 19.62
N SER A 157 -15.10 -10.41 18.81
CA SER A 157 -15.75 -10.47 17.50
C SER A 157 -15.12 -11.57 16.63
N ILE A 158 -15.96 -12.39 16.02
CA ILE A 158 -15.58 -13.37 15.01
C ILE A 158 -15.78 -12.86 13.58
N ALA A 159 -16.29 -11.63 13.43
CA ALA A 159 -16.56 -11.05 12.11
C ALA A 159 -15.27 -10.93 11.29
N PHE A 160 -15.39 -11.16 9.99
CA PHE A 160 -14.29 -11.02 9.05
C PHE A 160 -13.63 -9.65 9.16
N THR A 161 -12.32 -9.65 9.30
CA THR A 161 -11.49 -8.44 9.37
C THR A 161 -10.08 -8.68 8.85
N LEU A 162 -9.34 -7.60 8.64
CA LEU A 162 -7.94 -7.61 8.21
C LEU A 162 -7.08 -7.04 9.35
N PHE A 163 -6.13 -7.84 9.82
CA PHE A 163 -5.15 -7.42 10.81
C PHE A 163 -3.84 -7.09 10.12
N ALA A 164 -3.42 -5.82 10.15
CA ALA A 164 -2.13 -5.39 9.63
C ALA A 164 -1.11 -5.28 10.76
N LYS A 165 0.04 -5.94 10.60
CA LYS A 165 1.18 -5.89 11.53
C LYS A 165 2.40 -5.37 10.78
N ASP A 166 3.01 -4.30 11.28
CA ASP A 166 4.28 -3.76 10.80
C ASP A 166 5.49 -4.40 11.49
N GLY A 167 6.68 -3.98 11.07
CA GLY A 167 7.95 -4.48 11.62
C GLY A 167 8.28 -5.90 11.15
N ILE A 168 7.73 -6.32 10.02
CA ILE A 168 8.00 -7.61 9.40
C ILE A 168 9.27 -7.51 8.55
N GLN A 169 10.03 -8.61 8.49
CA GLN A 169 11.25 -8.72 7.69
C GLN A 169 11.00 -9.62 6.48
N GLU A 170 11.51 -9.22 5.32
CA GLU A 170 11.48 -10.02 4.08
C GLU A 170 12.69 -10.96 3.98
N SER A 171 13.71 -10.75 4.82
CA SER A 171 14.91 -11.58 4.87
C SER A 171 15.42 -11.69 6.31
N GLY A 172 16.10 -12.78 6.62
CA GLY A 172 16.72 -12.97 7.94
C GLY A 172 17.84 -11.96 8.19
N MET A 173 17.97 -11.52 9.44
CA MET A 173 19.01 -10.57 9.86
C MET A 173 20.42 -11.16 9.75
N TYR A 174 20.53 -12.47 9.87
CA TYR A 174 21.81 -13.21 9.80
C TYR A 174 21.71 -14.36 8.81
N GLY A 175 22.66 -14.48 7.90
CA GLY A 175 22.67 -15.49 6.83
C GLY A 175 22.70 -16.96 7.30
N SER A 176 22.97 -17.22 8.58
CA SER A 176 23.01 -18.56 9.20
C SER A 176 21.80 -18.85 10.11
N LYS A 177 20.83 -17.91 10.21
CA LYS A 177 19.65 -18.03 11.09
C LYS A 177 18.39 -17.76 10.31
N VAL A 178 17.28 -18.28 10.80
CA VAL A 178 15.94 -17.98 10.29
C VAL A 178 15.22 -17.13 11.32
N ASP A 179 14.73 -15.97 10.89
CA ASP A 179 13.84 -15.13 11.70
C ASP A 179 12.41 -15.47 11.32
N PHE A 180 11.53 -15.57 12.31
CA PHE A 180 10.11 -15.78 12.06
C PHE A 180 9.26 -14.99 13.06
N VAL A 181 8.06 -14.63 12.61
CA VAL A 181 7.03 -13.97 13.43
C VAL A 181 5.85 -14.92 13.57
N VAL A 182 5.39 -15.10 14.80
CA VAL A 182 4.19 -15.88 15.11
C VAL A 182 3.02 -14.91 15.33
N LEU A 183 1.94 -15.09 14.60
CA LEU A 183 0.69 -14.35 14.73
C LEU A 183 -0.40 -15.32 15.20
N HIS A 184 -1.07 -14.97 16.32
CA HIS A 184 -2.14 -15.78 16.92
C HIS A 184 -3.38 -14.92 17.12
#